data_25e0fc271478ce8502f4a56d2bc7bcad
#
_entry.id   25e0fc271478ce8502f4a56d2bc7bcad
#
_cell.length_a   1.000
_cell.length_b   1.000
_cell.length_c   1.000
_cell.angle_alpha   90.00
_cell.angle_beta   90.00
_cell.angle_gamma   90.00
#
_symmetry.space_group_name_H-M   'P 1'
#
loop_
_entity.id
_entity.type
_entity.pdbx_description
1 polymer ?
#
loop_
_entity_poly.entity_id
_entity_poly.type
_entity_poly.pdbx_seq_one_letter_code
_entity_poly.pdbx_strand_id
1 'polypeptide(L)'
;AASDVYKRQGDKLVEEAKKQAAEILDRLNPKAVIAVERPGWNDKHVHHSGMGYDISSVTAKLDYLYEEARARGILTIGVGDLGNEMGMGNVEEEVKAGIPNGATCLCGCGGGIATSVKSDVGLICNISNWGAYGICACLAALAGEEEVLHSGEMEKRMIRACVDAGALDPVSGMLIPRVDGEPEEINAYII
;
A
#
# COMPACT_ATOMS: atom_id res chain seq x y z
N ALA A 1 -23.00 -27.71 2.32
CA ALA A 1 -23.42 -27.32 0.94
C ALA A 1 -23.20 -25.84 0.64
N ALA A 2 -23.74 -24.88 1.43
CA ALA A 2 -23.48 -23.45 1.18
C ALA A 2 -22.01 -23.08 1.40
N SER A 3 -21.39 -23.54 2.46
CA SER A 3 -19.97 -23.34 2.75
C SER A 3 -19.05 -23.83 1.63
N ASP A 4 -19.37 -24.95 0.99
CA ASP A 4 -18.55 -25.51 -0.10
C ASP A 4 -18.70 -24.71 -1.40
N VAL A 5 -19.87 -24.07 -1.64
CA VAL A 5 -20.08 -23.19 -2.78
C VAL A 5 -19.28 -21.90 -2.61
N TYR A 6 -19.31 -21.29 -1.43
CA TYR A 6 -18.53 -20.09 -1.12
C TYR A 6 -17.01 -20.36 -1.19
N LYS A 7 -16.57 -21.49 -0.65
CA LYS A 7 -15.17 -21.92 -0.74
C LYS A 7 -14.70 -22.09 -2.19
N ARG A 8 -15.48 -22.79 -3.03
CA ARG A 8 -15.14 -22.96 -4.46
C ARG A 8 -15.18 -21.65 -5.25
N GLN A 9 -16.04 -20.69 -4.87
CA GLN A 9 -16.01 -19.36 -5.47
C GLN A 9 -14.75 -18.59 -5.05
N GLY A 10 -14.35 -18.69 -3.77
CA GLY A 10 -13.10 -18.13 -3.27
C GLY A 10 -11.89 -18.69 -4.00
N ASP A 11 -11.81 -20.00 -4.16
CA ASP A 11 -10.70 -20.66 -4.87
C ASP A 11 -10.60 -20.21 -6.34
N LYS A 12 -11.73 -20.05 -7.03
CA LYS A 12 -11.76 -19.55 -8.41
C LYS A 12 -11.27 -18.09 -8.51
N LEU A 13 -11.65 -17.25 -7.56
CA LEU A 13 -11.19 -15.86 -7.51
C LEU A 13 -9.69 -15.77 -7.25
N VAL A 14 -9.15 -16.63 -6.41
CA VAL A 14 -7.71 -16.74 -6.13
C VAL A 14 -6.95 -17.13 -7.40
N GLU A 15 -7.39 -18.19 -8.09
CA GLU A 15 -6.73 -18.65 -9.33
C GLU A 15 -6.81 -17.58 -10.43
N GLU A 16 -7.93 -16.88 -10.55
CA GLU A 16 -8.06 -15.79 -11.51
C GLU A 16 -7.11 -14.61 -11.16
N ALA A 17 -7.01 -14.25 -9.88
CA ALA A 17 -6.10 -13.20 -9.43
C ALA A 17 -4.64 -13.55 -9.70
N LYS A 18 -4.22 -14.79 -9.45
CA LYS A 18 -2.86 -15.27 -9.77
C LYS A 18 -2.59 -15.24 -11.28
N LYS A 19 -3.57 -15.68 -12.09
CA LYS A 19 -3.45 -15.65 -13.54
C LYS A 19 -3.29 -14.21 -14.05
N GLN A 20 -4.13 -13.28 -13.58
CA GLN A 20 -4.04 -11.87 -13.95
C GLN A 20 -2.70 -11.26 -13.49
N ALA A 21 -2.21 -11.61 -12.33
CA ALA A 21 -0.89 -11.19 -11.85
C ALA A 21 0.22 -11.61 -12.81
N ALA A 22 0.23 -12.87 -13.23
CA ALA A 22 1.21 -13.39 -14.18
C ALA A 22 1.10 -12.67 -15.54
N GLU A 23 -0.12 -12.52 -16.08
CA GLU A 23 -0.36 -11.83 -17.36
C GLU A 23 0.08 -10.35 -17.34
N ILE A 24 -0.14 -9.64 -16.22
CA ILE A 24 0.32 -8.26 -16.04
C ILE A 24 1.85 -8.19 -16.09
N LEU A 25 2.52 -9.05 -15.33
CA LEU A 25 3.98 -9.09 -15.29
C LEU A 25 4.59 -9.49 -16.64
N ASP A 26 4.00 -10.46 -17.34
CA ASP A 26 4.43 -10.88 -18.66
C ASP A 26 4.30 -9.75 -19.68
N ARG A 27 3.18 -9.04 -19.65
CA ARG A 27 2.89 -7.94 -20.57
C ARG A 27 3.77 -6.72 -20.33
N LEU A 28 3.98 -6.34 -19.07
CA LEU A 28 4.70 -5.13 -18.70
C LEU A 28 6.20 -5.36 -18.59
N ASN A 29 6.64 -6.59 -18.30
CA ASN A 29 8.04 -6.97 -18.06
C ASN A 29 8.78 -5.93 -17.18
N PRO A 30 8.25 -5.60 -15.99
CA PRO A 30 8.77 -4.52 -15.18
C PRO A 30 10.12 -4.90 -14.57
N LYS A 31 10.97 -3.90 -14.32
CA LYS A 31 12.22 -4.06 -13.56
C LYS A 31 12.00 -3.98 -12.05
N ALA A 32 10.95 -3.32 -11.64
CA ALA A 32 10.53 -3.22 -10.25
C ALA A 32 9.01 -3.11 -10.15
N VAL A 33 8.46 -3.55 -9.02
CA VAL A 33 7.06 -3.32 -8.61
C VAL A 33 7.10 -2.55 -7.30
N ILE A 34 6.48 -1.37 -7.28
CA ILE A 34 6.47 -0.48 -6.14
C ILE A 34 5.04 -0.41 -5.61
N ALA A 35 4.85 -0.72 -4.34
CA ALA A 35 3.58 -0.56 -3.64
C ALA A 35 3.70 0.63 -2.69
N VAL A 36 2.88 1.67 -2.91
CA VAL A 36 2.82 2.85 -2.04
C VAL A 36 1.45 2.86 -1.40
N GLU A 37 1.39 2.89 -0.07
CA GLU A 37 0.15 2.95 0.73
C GLU A 37 -0.88 1.88 0.32
N ARG A 38 -0.38 0.72 -0.16
CA ARG A 38 -1.26 -0.34 -0.63
C ARG A 38 -1.48 -1.38 0.45
N PRO A 39 -2.71 -1.58 0.97
CA PRO A 39 -2.98 -2.60 1.97
C PRO A 39 -2.54 -3.99 1.50
N GLY A 40 -1.77 -4.69 2.31
CA GLY A 40 -1.43 -6.10 2.16
C GLY A 40 -2.23 -6.95 3.15
N TRP A 41 -2.42 -8.22 2.84
CA TRP A 41 -3.08 -9.12 3.78
C TRP A 41 -2.18 -9.49 4.97
N ASN A 42 -2.81 -9.81 6.08
CA ASN A 42 -2.15 -10.42 7.23
C ASN A 42 -1.97 -11.95 7.04
N ASP A 43 -1.44 -12.64 8.05
CA ASP A 43 -1.23 -14.09 8.06
C ASP A 43 -2.53 -14.94 7.92
N LYS A 44 -3.71 -14.30 7.99
CA LYS A 44 -5.02 -14.91 7.75
C LYS A 44 -5.61 -14.55 6.37
N HIS A 45 -4.81 -13.93 5.52
CA HIS A 45 -5.23 -13.42 4.19
C HIS A 45 -6.40 -12.43 4.26
N VAL A 46 -6.43 -11.60 5.30
CA VAL A 46 -7.41 -10.54 5.51
C VAL A 46 -6.73 -9.18 5.39
N HIS A 47 -7.32 -8.28 4.58
CA HIS A 47 -6.85 -6.91 4.47
C HIS A 47 -7.54 -6.04 5.53
N HIS A 48 -6.76 -5.19 6.17
CA HIS A 48 -7.26 -4.30 7.21
C HIS A 48 -7.01 -2.83 6.90
N SER A 49 -7.95 -1.98 7.30
CA SER A 49 -7.64 -0.57 7.51
C SER A 49 -6.77 -0.41 8.76
N GLY A 50 -6.08 0.73 8.89
CA GLY A 50 -5.32 1.06 10.10
C GLY A 50 -6.16 1.06 11.38
N MET A 51 -7.48 1.25 11.24
CA MET A 51 -8.44 1.17 12.35
C MET A 51 -8.81 -0.26 12.78
N GLY A 52 -8.28 -1.30 12.11
CA GLY A 52 -8.54 -2.70 12.43
C GLY A 52 -9.80 -3.30 11.81
N TYR A 53 -10.45 -2.61 10.88
CA TYR A 53 -11.62 -3.13 10.16
C TYR A 53 -11.20 -3.99 8.96
N ASP A 54 -11.94 -5.07 8.70
CA ASP A 54 -11.78 -5.88 7.49
C ASP A 54 -12.26 -5.09 6.26
N ILE A 55 -11.33 -4.84 5.35
CA ILE A 55 -11.58 -4.18 4.05
C ILE A 55 -11.39 -5.13 2.86
N SER A 56 -11.30 -6.43 3.11
CA SER A 56 -10.99 -7.43 2.06
C SER A 56 -11.98 -7.42 0.91
N SER A 57 -13.25 -7.08 1.17
CA SER A 57 -14.30 -7.06 0.15
C SER A 57 -14.17 -5.91 -0.86
N VAL A 58 -13.49 -4.83 -0.48
CA VAL A 58 -13.29 -3.62 -1.29
C VAL A 58 -11.83 -3.43 -1.73
N THR A 59 -10.93 -4.33 -1.34
CA THR A 59 -9.51 -4.28 -1.66
C THR A 59 -9.19 -5.23 -2.81
N ALA A 60 -8.60 -4.73 -3.90
CA ALA A 60 -8.09 -5.57 -4.98
C ALA A 60 -6.94 -6.46 -4.50
N LYS A 61 -6.91 -7.71 -4.93
CA LYS A 61 -5.96 -8.74 -4.48
C LYS A 61 -4.61 -8.62 -5.21
N LEU A 62 -3.97 -7.44 -5.08
CA LEU A 62 -2.67 -7.16 -5.70
C LEU A 62 -1.51 -7.86 -5.00
N ASP A 63 -1.75 -8.45 -3.83
CA ASP A 63 -0.80 -9.27 -3.11
C ASP A 63 -0.24 -10.40 -4.00
N TYR A 64 -1.10 -11.05 -4.81
CA TYR A 64 -0.65 -12.08 -5.77
C TYR A 64 0.29 -11.53 -6.83
N LEU A 65 0.06 -10.30 -7.32
CA LEU A 65 0.96 -9.63 -8.26
C LEU A 65 2.34 -9.38 -7.62
N TYR A 66 2.30 -8.94 -6.37
CA TYR A 66 3.51 -8.57 -5.62
C TYR A 66 4.33 -9.81 -5.27
N GLU A 67 3.68 -10.87 -4.79
CA GLU A 67 4.33 -12.14 -4.49
C GLU A 67 4.87 -12.81 -5.75
N GLU A 68 4.14 -12.80 -6.86
CA GLU A 68 4.59 -13.35 -8.15
C GLU A 68 5.79 -12.56 -8.70
N ALA A 69 5.77 -11.22 -8.62
CA ALA A 69 6.90 -10.38 -9.00
C ALA A 69 8.16 -10.78 -8.21
N ARG A 70 8.02 -10.93 -6.91
CA ARG A 70 9.10 -11.34 -6.02
C ARG A 70 9.61 -12.75 -6.33
N ALA A 71 8.71 -13.70 -6.58
CA ALA A 71 9.06 -15.07 -6.96
C ALA A 71 9.84 -15.13 -8.28
N ARG A 72 9.59 -14.20 -9.21
CA ARG A 72 10.32 -14.04 -10.48
C ARG A 72 11.65 -13.28 -10.34
N GLY A 73 12.00 -12.82 -9.14
CA GLY A 73 13.21 -12.01 -8.92
C GLY A 73 13.09 -10.57 -9.47
N ILE A 74 11.88 -10.09 -9.68
CA ILE A 74 11.60 -8.68 -9.99
C ILE A 74 11.67 -7.90 -8.69
N LEU A 75 12.45 -6.81 -8.66
CA LEU A 75 12.62 -5.99 -7.46
C LEU A 75 11.26 -5.51 -6.93
N THR A 76 11.01 -5.74 -5.65
CA THR A 76 9.81 -5.25 -4.96
C THR A 76 10.16 -4.20 -3.92
N ILE A 77 9.44 -3.07 -3.95
CA ILE A 77 9.60 -1.96 -3.01
C ILE A 77 8.25 -1.68 -2.37
N GLY A 78 8.17 -1.79 -1.05
CA GLY A 78 6.99 -1.43 -0.27
C GLY A 78 7.20 -0.12 0.47
N VAL A 79 6.22 0.77 0.42
CA VAL A 79 6.20 2.04 1.17
C VAL A 79 4.96 2.04 2.03
N GLY A 80 5.13 2.22 3.33
CA GLY A 80 4.04 2.21 4.30
C GLY A 80 4.36 3.07 5.52
N ASP A 81 3.32 3.37 6.30
CA ASP A 81 3.43 4.23 7.49
C ASP A 81 2.77 3.62 8.74
N LEU A 82 1.90 2.64 8.59
CA LEU A 82 1.19 2.03 9.72
C LEU A 82 1.46 0.52 9.91
N GLY A 83 1.93 -0.17 8.88
CA GLY A 83 2.29 -1.58 8.95
C GLY A 83 1.26 -2.55 8.37
N ASN A 84 0.14 -2.06 7.85
CA ASN A 84 -0.84 -2.85 7.10
C ASN A 84 -0.59 -2.83 5.58
N GLU A 85 0.43 -2.11 5.11
CA GLU A 85 0.76 -1.93 3.69
C GLU A 85 1.71 -3.02 3.19
N MET A 86 1.58 -3.39 1.91
CA MET A 86 2.46 -4.36 1.27
C MET A 86 3.93 -3.96 1.40
N GLY A 87 4.76 -4.92 1.82
CA GLY A 87 6.17 -4.72 2.08
C GLY A 87 6.49 -4.51 3.56
N MET A 88 5.53 -4.08 4.36
CA MET A 88 5.71 -3.91 5.82
C MET A 88 5.76 -5.24 6.56
N GLY A 89 5.50 -6.37 5.91
CA GLY A 89 5.79 -7.70 6.43
C GLY A 89 7.27 -7.94 6.78
N ASN A 90 8.16 -7.04 6.34
CA ASN A 90 9.58 -7.05 6.77
C ASN A 90 9.76 -6.67 8.25
N VAL A 91 8.80 -5.95 8.82
CA VAL A 91 8.76 -5.46 10.21
C VAL A 91 7.47 -5.89 10.92
N GLU A 92 6.91 -7.02 10.51
CA GLU A 92 5.63 -7.53 11.01
C GLU A 92 5.59 -7.64 12.54
N GLU A 93 6.67 -8.13 13.16
CA GLU A 93 6.72 -8.33 14.62
C GLU A 93 6.79 -6.99 15.37
N GLU A 94 7.49 -6.00 14.83
CA GLU A 94 7.55 -4.64 15.37
C GLU A 94 6.20 -3.95 15.28
N VAL A 95 5.49 -4.13 14.17
CA VAL A 95 4.12 -3.63 13.99
C VAL A 95 3.17 -4.28 14.99
N LYS A 96 3.24 -5.61 15.16
CA LYS A 96 2.43 -6.33 16.15
C LYS A 96 2.69 -5.87 17.58
N ALA A 97 3.94 -5.51 17.89
CA ALA A 97 4.35 -5.10 19.23
C ALA A 97 4.02 -3.62 19.53
N GLY A 98 4.10 -2.74 18.53
CA GLY A 98 4.10 -1.29 18.75
C GLY A 98 2.90 -0.53 18.20
N ILE A 99 2.19 -1.07 17.21
CA ILE A 99 1.11 -0.35 16.53
C ILE A 99 -0.27 -0.78 17.08
N PRO A 100 -1.19 0.15 17.34
CA PRO A 100 -2.56 -0.18 17.70
C PRO A 100 -3.20 -1.11 16.67
N ASN A 101 -3.90 -2.14 17.13
CA ASN A 101 -4.45 -3.23 16.32
C ASN A 101 -3.40 -4.08 15.57
N GLY A 102 -2.10 -3.85 15.76
CA GLY A 102 -1.02 -4.59 15.09
C GLY A 102 -1.16 -6.10 15.21
N ALA A 103 -1.34 -6.59 16.44
CA ALA A 103 -1.47 -8.01 16.74
C ALA A 103 -2.93 -8.52 16.78
N THR A 104 -3.92 -7.64 16.97
CA THR A 104 -5.32 -8.02 17.16
C THR A 104 -6.24 -7.00 16.51
N CYS A 105 -6.99 -7.40 15.50
CA CYS A 105 -7.95 -6.57 14.78
C CYS A 105 -9.34 -6.57 15.41
N LEU A 106 -10.23 -5.73 14.88
CA LEU A 106 -11.63 -5.63 15.29
C LEU A 106 -12.54 -6.64 14.60
N CYS A 107 -12.10 -7.27 13.50
CA CYS A 107 -12.92 -8.16 12.70
C CYS A 107 -13.00 -9.60 13.22
N GLY A 108 -12.16 -9.97 14.20
CA GLY A 108 -12.15 -11.31 14.78
C GLY A 108 -11.48 -12.39 13.93
N CYS A 109 -10.69 -12.04 12.90
CA CYS A 109 -9.98 -13.03 12.08
C CYS A 109 -8.87 -13.78 12.83
N GLY A 110 -8.49 -13.31 14.01
CA GLY A 110 -7.43 -13.89 14.85
C GLY A 110 -6.01 -13.46 14.46
N GLY A 111 -5.87 -12.53 13.52
CA GLY A 111 -4.65 -11.79 13.22
C GLY A 111 -4.87 -10.30 13.47
N GLY A 112 -3.82 -9.50 13.45
CA GLY A 112 -3.90 -8.04 13.53
C GLY A 112 -3.94 -7.38 12.17
N ILE A 113 -3.66 -6.06 12.16
CA ILE A 113 -3.51 -5.31 10.90
C ILE A 113 -2.15 -5.54 10.27
N ALA A 114 -1.13 -5.99 11.04
CA ALA A 114 0.22 -6.22 10.53
C ALA A 114 0.18 -7.11 9.29
N THR A 115 0.65 -6.58 8.17
CA THR A 115 0.72 -7.37 6.94
C THR A 115 1.81 -8.44 7.03
N SER A 116 1.58 -9.58 6.38
CA SER A 116 2.60 -10.61 6.18
C SER A 116 3.32 -10.49 4.83
N VAL A 117 2.89 -9.56 3.99
CA VAL A 117 3.44 -9.36 2.64
C VAL A 117 4.78 -8.63 2.73
N LYS A 118 5.86 -9.34 2.37
CA LYS A 118 7.25 -8.85 2.41
C LYS A 118 7.67 -8.23 1.08
N SER A 119 8.67 -7.36 1.12
CA SER A 119 9.35 -6.77 -0.04
C SER A 119 10.86 -7.00 0.01
N ASP A 120 11.56 -6.75 -1.10
CA ASP A 120 13.02 -6.73 -1.11
C ASP A 120 13.55 -5.46 -0.43
N VAL A 121 12.83 -4.34 -0.61
CA VAL A 121 13.10 -3.06 0.06
C VAL A 121 11.84 -2.53 0.70
N GLY A 122 11.85 -2.31 2.01
CA GLY A 122 10.78 -1.64 2.75
C GLY A 122 11.18 -0.21 3.13
N LEU A 123 10.33 0.75 2.82
CA LEU A 123 10.45 2.13 3.26
C LEU A 123 9.36 2.43 4.29
N ILE A 124 9.79 2.69 5.52
CA ILE A 124 8.91 3.07 6.62
C ILE A 124 8.93 4.59 6.71
N CYS A 125 7.78 5.21 6.59
CA CYS A 125 7.63 6.66 6.55
C CYS A 125 6.62 7.10 7.61
N ASN A 126 6.57 8.38 7.93
CA ASN A 126 5.45 8.94 8.70
C ASN A 126 4.21 9.11 7.83
N ILE A 127 4.43 9.34 6.53
CA ILE A 127 3.41 9.43 5.48
C ILE A 127 3.99 8.75 4.25
N SER A 128 3.29 7.80 3.70
CA SER A 128 3.77 6.99 2.57
C SER A 128 4.07 7.82 1.32
N ASN A 129 3.36 8.93 1.11
CA ASN A 129 3.65 9.88 0.02
C ASN A 129 5.10 10.37 0.07
N TRP A 130 5.64 10.65 1.25
CA TRP A 130 7.03 11.14 1.41
C TRP A 130 8.05 10.09 0.98
N GLY A 131 7.77 8.81 1.26
CA GLY A 131 8.59 7.71 0.73
C GLY A 131 8.55 7.63 -0.79
N ALA A 132 7.38 7.86 -1.40
CA ALA A 132 7.23 7.92 -2.85
C ALA A 132 8.02 9.10 -3.44
N TYR A 133 8.01 10.27 -2.81
CA TYR A 133 8.83 11.41 -3.24
C TYR A 133 10.32 11.07 -3.19
N GLY A 134 10.77 10.41 -2.13
CA GLY A 134 12.15 9.93 -2.02
C GLY A 134 12.54 8.96 -3.14
N ILE A 135 11.64 8.04 -3.52
CA ILE A 135 11.86 7.15 -4.67
C ILE A 135 11.97 7.95 -5.97
N CYS A 136 11.07 8.93 -6.20
CA CYS A 136 11.12 9.80 -7.36
C CYS A 136 12.45 10.57 -7.42
N ALA A 137 12.90 11.13 -6.29
CA ALA A 137 14.19 11.83 -6.21
C ALA A 137 15.37 10.93 -6.54
N CYS A 138 15.39 9.69 -6.04
CA CYS A 138 16.42 8.71 -6.38
C CYS A 138 16.38 8.35 -7.87
N LEU A 139 15.21 8.15 -8.46
CA LEU A 139 15.07 7.85 -9.88
C LEU A 139 15.52 9.03 -10.76
N ALA A 140 15.16 10.26 -10.40
CA ALA A 140 15.60 11.46 -11.08
C ALA A 140 17.13 11.57 -11.06
N ALA A 141 17.74 11.38 -9.90
CA ALA A 141 19.21 11.41 -9.76
C ALA A 141 19.90 10.31 -10.58
N LEU A 142 19.35 9.09 -10.60
CA LEU A 142 19.90 7.98 -11.38
C LEU A 142 19.74 8.17 -12.89
N ALA A 143 18.65 8.79 -13.31
CA ALA A 143 18.38 9.07 -14.72
C ALA A 143 19.09 10.35 -15.21
N GLY A 144 19.49 11.25 -14.32
CA GLY A 144 19.98 12.59 -14.67
C GLY A 144 18.87 13.51 -15.18
N GLU A 145 17.61 13.28 -14.72
CA GLU A 145 16.40 13.94 -15.23
C GLU A 145 15.69 14.67 -14.08
N GLU A 146 16.12 15.90 -13.78
CA GLU A 146 15.52 16.70 -12.72
C GLU A 146 14.06 17.09 -13.01
N GLU A 147 13.68 17.12 -14.29
CA GLU A 147 12.32 17.49 -14.72
C GLU A 147 11.21 16.53 -14.26
N VAL A 148 11.57 15.31 -13.83
CA VAL A 148 10.59 14.35 -13.26
C VAL A 148 10.18 14.70 -11.83
N LEU A 149 10.90 15.62 -11.18
CA LEU A 149 10.55 16.09 -9.85
C LEU A 149 9.46 17.16 -9.94
N HIS A 150 8.45 17.02 -9.11
CA HIS A 150 7.47 18.09 -8.95
C HIS A 150 7.89 19.05 -7.82
N SER A 151 7.40 20.26 -7.85
CA SER A 151 7.68 21.27 -6.83
C SER A 151 6.65 21.24 -5.71
N GLY A 152 6.97 21.82 -4.56
CA GLY A 152 6.02 21.99 -3.46
C GLY A 152 4.75 22.77 -3.87
N GLU A 153 4.84 23.72 -4.82
CA GLU A 153 3.66 24.40 -5.36
C GLU A 153 2.79 23.43 -6.22
N MET A 154 3.41 22.50 -6.93
CA MET A 154 2.67 21.47 -7.66
C MET A 154 1.98 20.53 -6.68
N GLU A 155 2.65 20.13 -5.59
CA GLU A 155 2.06 19.31 -4.55
C GLU A 155 0.81 19.93 -3.94
N LYS A 156 0.86 21.20 -3.54
CA LYS A 156 -0.33 21.91 -3.05
C LYS A 156 -1.47 21.92 -4.06
N ARG A 157 -1.14 22.16 -5.34
CA ARG A 157 -2.15 22.10 -6.41
C ARG A 157 -2.78 20.73 -6.56
N MET A 158 -1.98 19.65 -6.45
CA MET A 158 -2.48 18.27 -6.53
C MET A 158 -3.38 17.95 -5.34
N ILE A 159 -2.96 18.25 -4.11
CA ILE A 159 -3.75 18.04 -2.90
C ILE A 159 -5.10 18.79 -3.01
N ARG A 160 -5.08 20.08 -3.38
CA ARG A 160 -6.30 20.86 -3.55
C ARG A 160 -7.21 20.30 -4.64
N ALA A 161 -6.65 19.88 -5.77
CA ALA A 161 -7.43 19.26 -6.83
C ALA A 161 -8.10 17.95 -6.38
N CYS A 162 -7.44 17.15 -5.55
CA CYS A 162 -8.03 15.96 -4.94
C CYS A 162 -9.21 16.33 -4.03
N VAL A 163 -9.04 17.34 -3.18
CA VAL A 163 -10.12 17.85 -2.28
C VAL A 163 -11.29 18.39 -3.10
N ASP A 164 -11.03 19.18 -4.14
CA ASP A 164 -12.07 19.71 -5.04
C ASP A 164 -12.83 18.58 -5.76
N ALA A 165 -12.17 17.46 -6.03
CA ALA A 165 -12.78 16.24 -6.56
C ALA A 165 -13.54 15.40 -5.52
N GLY A 166 -13.53 15.80 -4.25
CA GLY A 166 -14.25 15.13 -3.16
C GLY A 166 -13.42 14.17 -2.32
N ALA A 167 -12.09 14.18 -2.44
CA ALA A 167 -11.23 13.39 -1.57
C ALA A 167 -11.23 13.95 -0.14
N LEU A 168 -11.42 13.06 0.83
CA LEU A 168 -11.38 13.37 2.25
C LEU A 168 -10.00 13.05 2.81
N ASP A 169 -9.52 13.86 3.73
CA ASP A 169 -8.41 13.47 4.59
C ASP A 169 -8.84 12.28 5.48
N PRO A 170 -8.15 11.12 5.42
CA PRO A 170 -8.60 9.91 6.10
C PRO A 170 -8.54 10.02 7.64
N VAL A 171 -7.70 10.90 8.18
CA VAL A 171 -7.53 11.08 9.62
C VAL A 171 -8.65 11.92 10.19
N SER A 172 -9.00 13.05 9.54
CA SER A 172 -10.05 13.94 10.03
C SER A 172 -11.44 13.63 9.46
N GLY A 173 -11.54 12.92 8.34
CA GLY A 173 -12.78 12.69 7.60
C GLY A 173 -13.35 13.96 6.94
N MET A 174 -12.55 15.01 6.76
CA MET A 174 -13.00 16.31 6.23
C MET A 174 -12.43 16.58 4.84
N LEU A 175 -13.16 17.42 4.06
CA LEU A 175 -12.70 17.99 2.80
C LEU A 175 -11.74 19.17 3.07
N ILE A 176 -10.51 18.85 3.41
CA ILE A 176 -9.46 19.84 3.70
C ILE A 176 -8.15 19.41 3.03
N PRO A 177 -7.28 20.35 2.63
CA PRO A 177 -6.03 20.04 1.93
C PRO A 177 -4.98 19.47 2.88
N ARG A 178 -5.12 18.19 3.16
CA ARG A 178 -4.22 17.38 4.00
C ARG A 178 -3.98 16.03 3.35
N VAL A 179 -2.87 15.42 3.74
CA VAL A 179 -2.53 14.01 3.46
C VAL A 179 -2.22 13.36 4.80
N ASP A 180 -3.01 12.38 5.20
CA ASP A 180 -2.90 11.64 6.47
C ASP A 180 -2.76 12.54 7.71
N GLY A 181 -3.59 13.60 7.74
CA GLY A 181 -3.62 14.58 8.83
C GLY A 181 -2.63 15.73 8.67
N GLU A 182 -1.60 15.62 7.84
CA GLU A 182 -0.61 16.66 7.64
C GLU A 182 -1.05 17.70 6.58
N PRO A 183 -0.94 19.01 6.89
CA PRO A 183 -1.37 20.06 5.97
C PRO A 183 -0.51 20.14 4.71
N GLU A 184 -1.07 20.69 3.64
CA GLU A 184 -0.42 20.83 2.35
C GLU A 184 0.92 21.58 2.41
N GLU A 185 1.10 22.52 3.37
CA GLU A 185 2.35 23.24 3.57
C GLU A 185 3.49 22.32 3.99
N ILE A 186 3.23 21.36 4.88
CA ILE A 186 4.21 20.38 5.33
C ILE A 186 4.55 19.43 4.20
N ASN A 187 3.53 18.90 3.49
CA ASN A 187 3.76 18.03 2.34
C ASN A 187 4.60 18.73 1.26
N ALA A 188 4.30 20.01 0.96
CA ALA A 188 5.07 20.80 0.01
C ALA A 188 6.50 21.13 0.46
N TYR A 189 6.76 21.16 1.76
CA TYR A 189 8.09 21.42 2.31
C TYR A 189 9.02 20.20 2.22
N ILE A 190 8.45 18.99 2.27
CA ILE A 190 9.22 17.74 2.20
C ILE A 190 9.77 17.47 0.79
N ILE A 191 9.13 17.99 -0.25
CA ILE A 191 9.60 17.89 -1.64
C ILE A 191 10.77 18.82 -1.90
#